data_647ecedfcb12f2149d5fafd6e08835f8
#
_entry.id   647ecedfcb12f2149d5fafd6e08835f8
#
_cell.length_a   1.000
_cell.length_b   1.000
_cell.length_c   1.000
_cell.angle_alpha   90.00
_cell.angle_beta   90.00
_cell.angle_gamma   90.00
#
_symmetry.space_group_name_H-M   'P 1'
#
loop_
_entity.id
_entity.type
_entity.pdbx_description
1 polymer ?
#
loop_
_entity_poly.entity_id
_entity_poly.type
_entity_poly.pdbx_seq_one_letter_code
_entity_poly.pdbx_strand_id
1 'polypeptide(L)'
;MLEGFGAPDILVLNAGRSIMRSVADSEYRLHDYERTVAINYLGGVGLVLRLLPGMRARGSGHIVHSSSIGVLGNLPEFSAYVGSKAAMDAVLRIAGIESRADGVRVTNVHLPLVSTDMIAPTDWSEYASLTLDEGVDMVVGAIRRQSPEVNNPLGILYRDAYRAVPGIVSRVQNDYYRWYSSRGQKAGAAPASSPGIG
;
A
#
# COMPACT_ATOMS: atom_id res chain seq x y z
N MET A 1 -23.65 -14.11 3.86
CA MET A 1 -23.05 -14.44 2.54
C MET A 1 -21.97 -15.53 2.60
N LEU A 2 -21.45 -15.92 3.75
CA LEU A 2 -20.46 -17.02 3.89
C LEU A 2 -21.07 -18.34 4.36
N GLU A 3 -22.33 -18.37 4.73
CA GLU A 3 -23.01 -19.54 5.33
C GLU A 3 -23.21 -20.72 4.35
N GLY A 4 -22.89 -20.55 3.06
CA GLY A 4 -23.01 -21.65 2.09
C GLY A 4 -21.74 -22.08 1.39
N PHE A 5 -20.66 -21.29 1.45
CA PHE A 5 -19.44 -21.52 0.64
C PHE A 5 -18.18 -21.86 1.44
N GLY A 6 -18.20 -21.70 2.77
CA GLY A 6 -17.01 -21.90 3.59
C GLY A 6 -15.92 -20.84 3.35
N ALA A 7 -14.70 -21.09 3.83
CA ALA A 7 -13.55 -20.22 3.58
C ALA A 7 -13.03 -20.43 2.14
N PRO A 8 -12.70 -19.37 1.39
CA PRO A 8 -12.13 -19.47 0.06
C PRO A 8 -10.74 -20.12 0.08
N ASP A 9 -10.29 -20.68 -1.04
CA ASP A 9 -8.94 -21.22 -1.16
C ASP A 9 -7.91 -20.07 -1.23
N ILE A 10 -8.27 -18.98 -1.88
CA ILE A 10 -7.42 -17.81 -2.06
C ILE A 10 -8.22 -16.55 -1.69
N LEU A 11 -7.66 -15.75 -0.79
CA LEU A 11 -8.17 -14.43 -0.43
C LEU A 11 -7.22 -13.36 -0.96
N VAL A 12 -7.66 -12.53 -1.91
CA VAL A 12 -6.88 -11.40 -2.41
C VAL A 12 -7.38 -10.11 -1.77
N LEU A 13 -6.56 -9.51 -0.92
CA LEU A 13 -6.81 -8.23 -0.27
C LEU A 13 -6.26 -7.10 -1.17
N ASN A 14 -7.06 -6.71 -2.14
CA ASN A 14 -6.70 -5.70 -3.14
C ASN A 14 -7.38 -4.34 -2.90
N ALA A 15 -8.52 -4.31 -2.21
CA ALA A 15 -9.20 -3.06 -1.91
C ALA A 15 -8.25 -2.07 -1.20
N GLY A 16 -8.24 -0.84 -1.70
CA GLY A 16 -7.35 0.18 -1.15
C GLY A 16 -7.73 1.59 -1.58
N ARG A 17 -7.27 2.55 -0.81
CA ARG A 17 -7.37 3.98 -1.08
C ARG A 17 -6.03 4.63 -0.83
N SER A 18 -5.62 5.51 -1.73
CA SER A 18 -4.43 6.36 -1.58
C SER A 18 -4.86 7.83 -1.43
N ILE A 19 -4.16 8.55 -0.58
CA ILE A 19 -4.28 10.00 -0.42
C ILE A 19 -2.87 10.55 -0.41
N MET A 20 -2.59 11.45 -1.35
CA MET A 20 -1.33 12.18 -1.42
C MET A 20 -1.49 13.51 -0.67
N ARG A 21 -0.80 13.63 0.44
CA ARG A 21 -0.76 14.85 1.27
C ARG A 21 0.42 14.80 2.22
N SER A 22 1.14 15.91 2.34
CA SER A 22 2.20 16.02 3.34
C SER A 22 1.65 15.96 4.77
N VAL A 23 2.47 15.54 5.72
CA VAL A 23 2.08 15.56 7.14
C VAL A 23 1.79 16.99 7.60
N ALA A 24 2.57 17.96 7.13
CA ALA A 24 2.38 19.38 7.46
C ALA A 24 1.02 19.92 6.99
N ASP A 25 0.56 19.51 5.79
CA ASP A 25 -0.74 19.92 5.25
C ASP A 25 -1.92 19.12 5.81
N SER A 26 -1.64 18.22 6.75
CA SER A 26 -2.64 17.33 7.36
C SER A 26 -3.10 17.75 8.76
N GLU A 27 -2.75 18.94 9.24
CA GLU A 27 -3.04 19.40 10.62
C GLU A 27 -4.52 19.19 11.04
N TYR A 28 -5.46 19.51 10.15
CA TYR A 28 -6.91 19.33 10.42
C TYR A 28 -7.52 18.18 9.59
N ARG A 29 -6.74 17.21 9.17
CA ARG A 29 -7.12 16.17 8.21
C ARG A 29 -7.04 14.75 8.76
N LEU A 30 -7.21 14.57 10.07
CA LEU A 30 -7.20 13.25 10.72
C LEU A 30 -8.14 12.24 10.01
N HIS A 31 -9.28 12.73 9.51
CA HIS A 31 -10.23 11.92 8.75
C HIS A 31 -9.66 11.27 7.47
N ASP A 32 -8.58 11.81 6.90
CA ASP A 32 -7.89 11.17 5.76
C ASP A 32 -7.18 9.89 6.21
N TYR A 33 -6.57 9.91 7.41
CA TYR A 33 -5.97 8.73 8.05
C TYR A 33 -7.04 7.72 8.44
N GLU A 34 -8.12 8.15 9.08
CA GLU A 34 -9.23 7.29 9.49
C GLU A 34 -9.84 6.53 8.29
N ARG A 35 -10.13 7.23 7.19
CA ARG A 35 -10.66 6.63 5.95
C ARG A 35 -9.69 5.64 5.33
N THR A 36 -8.41 5.99 5.30
CA THR A 36 -7.38 5.15 4.71
C THR A 36 -7.18 3.89 5.55
N VAL A 37 -7.10 4.02 6.88
CA VAL A 37 -7.00 2.91 7.84
C VAL A 37 -8.25 2.03 7.78
N ALA A 38 -9.44 2.60 7.70
CA ALA A 38 -10.69 1.82 7.62
C ALA A 38 -10.69 0.87 6.41
N ILE A 39 -10.26 1.35 5.24
CA ILE A 39 -10.28 0.57 4.00
C ILE A 39 -9.05 -0.36 3.91
N ASN A 40 -7.84 0.20 4.04
CA ASN A 40 -6.60 -0.52 3.75
C ASN A 40 -6.18 -1.48 4.85
N TYR A 41 -6.65 -1.27 6.07
CA TYR A 41 -6.26 -2.05 7.24
C TYR A 41 -7.45 -2.76 7.89
N LEU A 42 -8.40 -2.04 8.51
CA LEU A 42 -9.47 -2.66 9.29
C LEU A 42 -10.38 -3.56 8.45
N GLY A 43 -10.70 -3.15 7.21
CA GLY A 43 -11.46 -3.98 6.28
C GLY A 43 -10.74 -5.29 5.95
N GLY A 44 -9.43 -5.22 5.68
CA GLY A 44 -8.60 -6.41 5.45
C GLY A 44 -8.48 -7.30 6.67
N VAL A 45 -8.21 -6.72 7.85
CA VAL A 45 -8.15 -7.46 9.13
C VAL A 45 -9.47 -8.17 9.40
N GLY A 46 -10.61 -7.49 9.22
CA GLY A 46 -11.93 -8.09 9.41
C GLY A 46 -12.15 -9.33 8.54
N LEU A 47 -11.71 -9.31 7.28
CA LEU A 47 -11.79 -10.46 6.39
C LEU A 47 -10.84 -11.59 6.85
N VAL A 48 -9.62 -11.27 7.24
CA VAL A 48 -8.65 -12.26 7.74
C VAL A 48 -9.19 -12.96 8.99
N LEU A 49 -9.65 -12.21 9.98
CA LEU A 49 -10.18 -12.76 11.23
C LEU A 49 -11.39 -13.68 10.99
N ARG A 50 -12.20 -13.38 9.97
CA ARG A 50 -13.39 -14.18 9.64
C ARG A 50 -13.06 -15.44 8.83
N LEU A 51 -12.07 -15.39 7.95
CA LEU A 51 -11.81 -16.46 6.97
C LEU A 51 -10.66 -17.39 7.38
N LEU A 52 -9.65 -16.87 8.07
CA LEU A 52 -8.47 -17.62 8.48
C LEU A 52 -8.79 -18.87 9.31
N PRO A 53 -9.73 -18.85 10.28
CA PRO A 53 -10.08 -20.07 11.04
C PRO A 53 -10.56 -21.22 10.14
N GLY A 54 -11.37 -20.92 9.12
CA GLY A 54 -11.83 -21.92 8.16
C GLY A 54 -10.72 -22.47 7.26
N MET A 55 -9.77 -21.61 6.84
CA MET A 55 -8.57 -22.05 6.09
C MET A 55 -7.70 -22.97 6.95
N ARG A 56 -7.44 -22.61 8.21
CA ARG A 56 -6.67 -23.41 9.17
C ARG A 56 -7.33 -24.77 9.44
N ALA A 57 -8.64 -24.79 9.68
CA ALA A 57 -9.38 -26.02 9.91
C ALA A 57 -9.36 -26.98 8.71
N ARG A 58 -9.32 -26.44 7.49
CA ARG A 58 -9.20 -27.22 6.24
C ARG A 58 -7.77 -27.68 5.97
N GLY A 59 -6.77 -27.10 6.61
CA GLY A 59 -5.35 -27.39 6.38
C GLY A 59 -4.80 -26.76 5.10
N SER A 60 -5.49 -25.77 4.51
CA SER A 60 -5.05 -25.10 3.29
C SER A 60 -5.68 -23.73 3.12
N GLY A 61 -4.93 -22.79 2.57
CA GLY A 61 -5.39 -21.45 2.22
C GLY A 61 -4.24 -20.55 1.79
N HIS A 62 -4.56 -19.52 1.02
CA HIS A 62 -3.58 -18.52 0.63
C HIS A 62 -4.17 -17.11 0.72
N ILE A 63 -3.56 -16.25 1.53
CA ILE A 63 -3.92 -14.83 1.64
C ILE A 63 -2.86 -14.02 0.90
N VAL A 64 -3.29 -13.23 -0.08
CA VAL A 64 -2.43 -12.37 -0.89
C VAL A 64 -2.85 -10.92 -0.70
N HIS A 65 -1.90 -10.06 -0.35
CA HIS A 65 -2.15 -8.64 -0.10
C HIS A 65 -1.43 -7.77 -1.14
N SER A 66 -2.19 -6.94 -1.84
CA SER A 66 -1.66 -5.87 -2.69
C SER A 66 -1.15 -4.73 -1.82
N SER A 67 0.13 -4.83 -1.42
CA SER A 67 0.86 -3.80 -0.69
C SER A 67 1.51 -2.78 -1.64
N SER A 68 2.53 -2.06 -1.20
CA SER A 68 3.20 -1.03 -1.99
C SER A 68 4.69 -0.96 -1.69
N ILE A 69 5.50 -0.67 -2.70
CA ILE A 69 6.92 -0.32 -2.48
C ILE A 69 7.09 0.92 -1.60
N GLY A 70 6.06 1.78 -1.50
CA GLY A 70 6.06 2.91 -0.58
C GLY A 70 6.25 2.51 0.88
N VAL A 71 5.81 1.31 1.28
CA VAL A 71 6.05 0.74 2.62
C VAL A 71 7.53 0.46 2.85
N LEU A 72 8.25 0.06 1.80
CA LEU A 72 9.67 -0.28 1.87
C LEU A 72 10.56 0.97 1.90
N GLY A 73 10.12 2.06 1.23
CA GLY A 73 10.90 3.28 1.03
C GLY A 73 10.43 4.48 1.86
N ASN A 74 9.33 4.37 2.63
CA ASN A 74 8.74 5.49 3.40
C ASN A 74 8.48 6.74 2.53
N LEU A 75 7.66 6.57 1.49
CA LEU A 75 7.41 7.59 0.47
C LEU A 75 6.82 8.88 1.09
N PRO A 76 7.46 10.05 0.92
CA PRO A 76 6.91 11.34 1.37
C PRO A 76 5.52 11.62 0.78
N GLU A 77 4.71 12.42 1.47
CA GLU A 77 3.32 12.77 1.12
C GLU A 77 2.30 11.64 1.16
N PHE A 78 2.71 10.41 1.45
CA PHE A 78 1.82 9.24 1.51
C PHE A 78 1.68 8.66 2.91
N SER A 79 1.87 9.45 3.97
CA SER A 79 1.92 8.96 5.35
C SER A 79 0.67 8.18 5.78
N ALA A 80 -0.54 8.63 5.44
CA ALA A 80 -1.78 7.91 5.73
C ALA A 80 -1.85 6.58 4.98
N TYR A 81 -1.51 6.59 3.68
CA TYR A 81 -1.51 5.40 2.84
C TYR A 81 -0.44 4.39 3.28
N VAL A 82 0.81 4.82 3.34
CA VAL A 82 1.95 3.98 3.72
C VAL A 82 1.77 3.40 5.11
N GLY A 83 1.33 4.22 6.08
CA GLY A 83 1.05 3.77 7.44
C GLY A 83 -0.01 2.66 7.48
N SER A 84 -1.11 2.81 6.73
CA SER A 84 -2.18 1.81 6.68
C SER A 84 -1.74 0.49 6.00
N LYS A 85 -0.96 0.58 4.92
CA LYS A 85 -0.42 -0.60 4.21
C LYS A 85 0.64 -1.32 5.06
N ALA A 86 1.53 -0.56 5.74
CA ALA A 86 2.54 -1.12 6.63
C ALA A 86 1.91 -1.86 7.83
N ALA A 87 0.82 -1.33 8.39
CA ALA A 87 0.06 -1.99 9.44
C ALA A 87 -0.52 -3.33 8.96
N MET A 88 -1.09 -3.37 7.75
CA MET A 88 -1.62 -4.61 7.17
C MET A 88 -0.51 -5.63 6.88
N ASP A 89 0.63 -5.20 6.34
CA ASP A 89 1.80 -6.06 6.13
C ASP A 89 2.27 -6.73 7.42
N ALA A 90 2.30 -5.97 8.52
CA ALA A 90 2.71 -6.49 9.82
C ALA A 90 1.75 -7.58 10.32
N VAL A 91 0.44 -7.33 10.29
CA VAL A 91 -0.59 -8.31 10.70
C VAL A 91 -0.48 -9.57 9.85
N LEU A 92 -0.33 -9.43 8.55
CA LEU A 92 -0.27 -10.57 7.64
C LEU A 92 1.02 -11.38 7.79
N ARG A 93 2.17 -10.74 8.06
CA ARG A 93 3.39 -11.48 8.39
C ARG A 93 3.21 -12.33 9.65
N ILE A 94 2.58 -11.77 10.68
CA ILE A 94 2.28 -12.48 11.93
C ILE A 94 1.31 -13.64 11.65
N ALA A 95 0.20 -13.39 10.97
CA ALA A 95 -0.78 -14.41 10.60
C ALA A 95 -0.15 -15.55 9.79
N GLY A 96 0.77 -15.23 8.87
CA GLY A 96 1.51 -16.22 8.09
C GLY A 96 2.44 -17.09 8.93
N ILE A 97 3.08 -16.52 9.97
CA ILE A 97 3.90 -17.27 10.92
C ILE A 97 3.01 -18.21 11.74
N GLU A 98 1.93 -17.68 12.31
CA GLU A 98 1.03 -18.42 13.21
C GLU A 98 0.26 -19.55 12.52
N SER A 99 -0.03 -19.42 11.22
CA SER A 99 -0.84 -20.38 10.45
C SER A 99 -0.03 -21.30 9.55
N ARG A 100 1.30 -21.16 9.52
CA ARG A 100 2.16 -21.93 8.62
C ARG A 100 2.04 -23.46 8.80
N ALA A 101 1.97 -23.90 10.05
CA ALA A 101 1.81 -25.33 10.38
C ALA A 101 0.42 -25.87 9.98
N ASP A 102 -0.58 -25.01 9.90
CA ASP A 102 -1.93 -25.34 9.47
C ASP A 102 -2.11 -25.28 7.94
N GLY A 103 -1.02 -25.22 7.17
CA GLY A 103 -1.06 -25.24 5.71
C GLY A 103 -1.50 -23.92 5.06
N VAL A 104 -1.67 -22.83 5.81
CA VAL A 104 -2.04 -21.52 5.26
C VAL A 104 -0.79 -20.75 4.88
N ARG A 105 -0.82 -20.14 3.69
CA ARG A 105 0.22 -19.25 3.16
C ARG A 105 -0.25 -17.81 3.17
N VAL A 106 0.70 -16.90 3.34
CA VAL A 106 0.46 -15.44 3.26
C VAL A 106 1.55 -14.83 2.38
N THR A 107 1.15 -13.93 1.49
CA THR A 107 2.06 -13.21 0.59
C THR A 107 1.74 -11.72 0.58
N ASN A 108 2.70 -10.88 0.94
CA ASN A 108 2.65 -9.43 0.71
C ASN A 108 3.31 -9.10 -0.64
N VAL A 109 2.57 -8.46 -1.54
CA VAL A 109 3.05 -8.04 -2.87
C VAL A 109 3.29 -6.55 -2.84
N HIS A 110 4.54 -6.11 -2.79
CA HIS A 110 4.89 -4.69 -2.78
C HIS A 110 4.91 -4.16 -4.22
N LEU A 111 3.72 -3.78 -4.69
CA LEU A 111 3.53 -3.23 -6.03
C LEU A 111 4.23 -1.87 -6.17
N PRO A 112 4.92 -1.61 -7.28
CA PRO A 112 5.30 -0.25 -7.66
C PRO A 112 4.05 0.54 -8.06
N LEU A 113 4.25 1.76 -8.58
CA LEU A 113 3.16 2.53 -9.17
C LEU A 113 2.55 1.72 -10.33
N VAL A 114 1.23 1.57 -10.32
CA VAL A 114 0.45 0.90 -11.38
C VAL A 114 -0.55 1.90 -11.95
N SER A 115 -0.59 2.04 -13.26
CA SER A 115 -1.51 2.95 -13.96
C SER A 115 -2.95 2.49 -13.82
N THR A 116 -3.67 3.10 -12.87
CA THR A 116 -5.07 2.80 -12.53
C THR A 116 -5.84 4.09 -12.24
N ASP A 117 -7.16 4.03 -12.20
CA ASP A 117 -8.02 5.17 -11.83
C ASP A 117 -7.70 5.76 -10.46
N MET A 118 -7.12 4.97 -9.55
CA MET A 118 -6.71 5.45 -8.22
C MET A 118 -5.66 6.55 -8.30
N ILE A 119 -4.78 6.52 -9.29
CA ILE A 119 -3.70 7.48 -9.47
C ILE A 119 -4.04 8.57 -10.50
N ALA A 120 -5.08 8.39 -11.29
CA ALA A 120 -5.47 9.29 -12.38
C ALA A 120 -5.63 10.77 -11.99
N PRO A 121 -6.05 11.14 -10.75
CA PRO A 121 -6.15 12.54 -10.35
C PRO A 121 -4.81 13.29 -10.22
N THR A 122 -3.69 12.55 -10.19
CA THR A 122 -2.35 13.12 -10.02
C THR A 122 -1.53 12.85 -11.28
N ASP A 123 -0.79 13.85 -11.74
CA ASP A 123 0.14 13.67 -12.86
C ASP A 123 1.37 12.87 -12.40
N TRP A 124 1.45 11.63 -12.87
CA TRP A 124 2.55 10.69 -12.62
C TRP A 124 3.43 10.46 -13.82
N SER A 125 3.32 11.29 -14.86
CA SER A 125 4.05 11.11 -16.13
C SER A 125 5.57 11.09 -15.99
N GLU A 126 6.10 11.71 -14.94
CA GLU A 126 7.54 11.70 -14.63
C GLU A 126 8.00 10.40 -13.92
N TYR A 127 7.08 9.51 -13.51
CA TYR A 127 7.39 8.31 -12.76
C TYR A 127 7.18 7.06 -13.61
N ALA A 128 8.14 6.13 -13.53
CA ALA A 128 7.97 4.81 -14.12
C ALA A 128 6.82 4.08 -13.41
N SER A 129 5.80 3.73 -14.16
CA SER A 129 4.65 2.96 -13.68
C SER A 129 4.51 1.67 -14.47
N LEU A 130 4.01 0.64 -13.81
CA LEU A 130 3.57 -0.57 -14.50
C LEU A 130 2.22 -0.31 -15.18
N THR A 131 2.00 -1.01 -16.27
CA THR A 131 0.66 -1.18 -16.83
C THR A 131 -0.22 -1.98 -15.87
N LEU A 132 -1.53 -1.95 -16.08
CA LEU A 132 -2.46 -2.76 -15.29
C LEU A 132 -2.13 -4.26 -15.41
N ASP A 133 -1.85 -4.74 -16.63
CA ASP A 133 -1.55 -6.14 -16.90
C ASP A 133 -0.26 -6.59 -16.18
N GLU A 134 0.80 -5.79 -16.20
CA GLU A 134 2.02 -6.07 -15.45
C GLU A 134 1.78 -6.12 -13.93
N GLY A 135 0.94 -5.22 -13.40
CA GLY A 135 0.52 -5.26 -11.99
C GLY A 135 -0.25 -6.53 -11.65
N VAL A 136 -1.18 -6.94 -12.52
CA VAL A 136 -1.94 -8.19 -12.40
C VAL A 136 -1.00 -9.40 -12.44
N ASP A 137 -0.04 -9.43 -13.37
CA ASP A 137 0.93 -10.51 -13.50
C ASP A 137 1.79 -10.68 -12.24
N MET A 138 2.15 -9.58 -11.56
CA MET A 138 2.84 -9.65 -10.27
C MET A 138 1.98 -10.36 -9.21
N VAL A 139 0.69 -10.02 -9.11
CA VAL A 139 -0.23 -10.62 -8.13
C VAL A 139 -0.50 -12.09 -8.46
N VAL A 140 -0.77 -12.41 -9.72
CA VAL A 140 -0.97 -13.80 -10.18
C VAL A 140 0.31 -14.62 -9.98
N GLY A 141 1.47 -14.05 -10.26
CA GLY A 141 2.77 -14.67 -9.99
C GLY A 141 2.98 -14.94 -8.49
N ALA A 142 2.54 -14.04 -7.61
CA ALA A 142 2.57 -14.20 -6.17
C ALA A 142 1.68 -15.37 -5.70
N ILE A 143 0.46 -15.48 -6.25
CA ILE A 143 -0.46 -16.59 -5.99
C ILE A 143 0.20 -17.93 -6.33
N ARG A 144 0.88 -18.00 -7.46
CA ARG A 144 1.54 -19.25 -7.94
C ARG A 144 2.77 -19.61 -7.11
N ARG A 145 3.60 -18.62 -6.75
CA ARG A 145 4.87 -18.85 -6.03
C ARG A 145 4.71 -19.09 -4.55
N GLN A 146 3.66 -18.55 -3.94
CA GLN A 146 3.37 -18.66 -2.49
C GLN A 146 4.55 -18.19 -1.59
N SER A 147 5.39 -17.28 -2.10
CA SER A 147 6.47 -16.68 -1.33
C SER A 147 5.90 -15.70 -0.30
N PRO A 148 6.49 -15.57 0.90
CA PRO A 148 6.01 -14.61 1.91
C PRO A 148 5.98 -13.16 1.44
N GLU A 149 6.91 -12.79 0.56
CA GLU A 149 6.99 -11.46 -0.04
C GLU A 149 7.30 -11.54 -1.54
N VAL A 150 6.71 -10.63 -2.30
CA VAL A 150 7.04 -10.39 -3.71
C VAL A 150 7.37 -8.91 -3.88
N ASN A 151 8.58 -8.65 -4.35
CA ASN A 151 9.13 -7.32 -4.55
C ASN A 151 9.66 -7.19 -5.98
N ASN A 152 9.58 -5.99 -6.55
CA ASN A 152 10.35 -5.66 -7.74
C ASN A 152 11.78 -5.19 -7.38
N PRO A 153 12.72 -5.08 -8.33
CA PRO A 153 14.10 -4.65 -8.05
C PRO A 153 14.19 -3.29 -7.35
N LEU A 154 13.32 -2.34 -7.71
CA LEU A 154 13.28 -1.01 -7.09
C LEU A 154 12.86 -1.08 -5.61
N GLY A 155 11.86 -1.90 -5.29
CA GLY A 155 11.42 -2.12 -3.92
C GLY A 155 12.51 -2.76 -3.05
N ILE A 156 13.25 -3.73 -3.62
CA ILE A 156 14.40 -4.35 -2.95
C ILE A 156 15.47 -3.29 -2.66
N LEU A 157 15.81 -2.46 -3.66
CA LEU A 157 16.79 -1.39 -3.52
C LEU A 157 16.39 -0.40 -2.40
N TYR A 158 15.12 0.05 -2.39
CA TYR A 158 14.62 0.95 -1.34
C TYR A 158 14.73 0.35 0.06
N ARG A 159 14.27 -0.89 0.20
CA ARG A 159 14.35 -1.61 1.49
C ARG A 159 15.77 -1.71 1.99
N ASP A 160 16.68 -2.16 1.14
CA ASP A 160 18.05 -2.47 1.52
C ASP A 160 18.86 -1.18 1.75
N ALA A 161 18.67 -0.15 0.93
CA ALA A 161 19.28 1.16 1.14
C ALA A 161 18.80 1.80 2.46
N TYR A 162 17.49 1.74 2.74
CA TYR A 162 16.95 2.30 3.97
C TYR A 162 17.45 1.56 5.22
N ARG A 163 17.66 0.25 5.14
CA ARG A 163 18.22 -0.55 6.23
C ARG A 163 19.70 -0.29 6.45
N ALA A 164 20.47 -0.17 5.38
CA ALA A 164 21.92 0.00 5.45
C ALA A 164 22.33 1.42 5.82
N VAL A 165 21.71 2.44 5.27
CA VAL A 165 22.11 3.85 5.38
C VAL A 165 20.91 4.80 5.55
N PRO A 166 20.09 4.62 6.60
CA PRO A 166 18.83 5.36 6.76
C PRO A 166 19.01 6.88 6.75
N GLY A 167 20.08 7.39 7.34
CA GLY A 167 20.36 8.82 7.39
C GLY A 167 20.67 9.43 6.02
N ILE A 168 21.34 8.69 5.13
CA ILE A 168 21.61 9.15 3.76
C ILE A 168 20.32 9.12 2.94
N VAL A 169 19.59 8.02 3.00
CA VAL A 169 18.32 7.89 2.27
C VAL A 169 17.33 8.97 2.70
N SER A 170 17.19 9.23 4.01
CA SER A 170 16.29 10.28 4.50
C SER A 170 16.70 11.69 4.02
N ARG A 171 18.00 11.98 3.91
CA ARG A 171 18.47 13.26 3.36
C ARG A 171 18.11 13.39 1.88
N VAL A 172 18.41 12.38 1.08
CA VAL A 172 18.08 12.37 -0.35
C VAL A 172 16.57 12.51 -0.59
N GLN A 173 15.76 11.78 0.19
CA GLN A 173 14.29 11.91 0.14
C GLN A 173 13.81 13.30 0.54
N ASN A 174 14.41 13.90 1.58
CA ASN A 174 14.08 15.26 2.00
C ASN A 174 14.43 16.30 0.93
N ASP A 175 15.61 16.19 0.31
CA ASP A 175 16.04 17.11 -0.76
C ASP A 175 15.13 17.00 -1.99
N TYR A 176 14.77 15.76 -2.37
CA TYR A 176 13.80 15.50 -3.43
C TYR A 176 12.41 16.08 -3.09
N TYR A 177 11.92 15.84 -1.87
CA TYR A 177 10.64 16.37 -1.40
C TYR A 177 10.60 17.91 -1.45
N ARG A 178 11.64 18.58 -0.97
CA ARG A 178 11.75 20.04 -1.03
C ARG A 178 11.77 20.59 -2.45
N TRP A 179 12.52 19.95 -3.33
CA TRP A 179 12.58 20.32 -4.73
C TRP A 179 11.22 20.16 -5.43
N TYR A 180 10.54 19.05 -5.21
CA TYR A 180 9.21 18.78 -5.76
C TYR A 180 8.15 19.75 -5.23
N SER A 181 8.08 19.94 -3.90
CA SER A 181 7.12 20.85 -3.25
C SER A 181 7.30 22.30 -3.71
N SER A 182 8.53 22.74 -3.96
CA SER A 182 8.80 24.08 -4.49
C SER A 182 8.28 24.29 -5.93
N ARG A 183 8.15 23.25 -6.73
CA ARG A 183 7.58 23.28 -8.08
C ARG A 183 6.06 23.32 -8.04
N GLY A 184 5.43 22.53 -7.19
CA GLY A 184 3.98 22.52 -7.00
C GLY A 184 3.42 23.85 -6.51
N GLN A 185 4.13 24.53 -5.61
CA GLN A 185 3.76 25.89 -5.16
C GLN A 185 3.86 26.92 -6.29
N LYS A 186 4.79 26.78 -7.22
CA LYS A 186 4.90 27.67 -8.39
C LYS A 186 3.80 27.44 -9.43
N ALA A 187 3.29 26.22 -9.55
CA ALA A 187 2.20 25.87 -10.47
C ALA A 187 0.80 26.22 -9.90
N GLY A 188 0.65 26.28 -8.58
CA GLY A 188 -0.60 26.59 -7.88
C GLY A 188 -0.82 28.08 -7.53
N ALA A 189 0.11 28.96 -7.86
CA ALA A 189 0.02 30.40 -7.61
C ALA A 189 -0.77 31.16 -8.70
N ALA A 190 -1.98 30.68 -9.05
CA ALA A 190 -3.00 31.54 -9.65
C ALA A 190 -3.77 32.21 -8.49
N PRO A 191 -3.94 33.56 -8.47
CA PRO A 191 -4.62 34.21 -7.37
C PRO A 191 -6.08 33.75 -7.33
N ALA A 192 -6.50 33.23 -6.17
CA ALA A 192 -7.91 33.02 -5.90
C ALA A 192 -8.61 34.37 -6.04
N SER A 193 -9.42 34.53 -7.09
CA SER A 193 -10.34 35.64 -7.22
C SER A 193 -11.29 35.63 -6.03
N SER A 194 -11.22 36.65 -5.20
CA SER A 194 -12.13 36.87 -4.07
C SER A 194 -13.58 36.84 -4.58
N PRO A 195 -14.49 36.06 -4.01
CA PRO A 195 -15.90 36.25 -4.28
C PRO A 195 -16.31 37.56 -3.64
N GLY A 196 -16.74 38.50 -4.49
CA GLY A 196 -17.33 39.77 -4.07
C GLY A 196 -18.53 39.50 -3.16
N ILE A 197 -18.53 40.21 -2.04
CA ILE A 197 -19.68 40.34 -1.14
C ILE A 197 -20.75 41.12 -1.90
N GLY A 198 -21.87 40.53 -2.16
CA GLY A 198 -23.11 41.13 -2.60
C GLY A 198 -24.26 40.47 -1.89
#